data_15017a12bef7c1914ce32e6636e42925
#
_entry.id   15017a12bef7c1914ce32e6636e42925
#
_cell.length_a   1.000
_cell.length_b   1.000
_cell.length_c   1.000
_cell.angle_alpha   90.00
_cell.angle_beta   90.00
_cell.angle_gamma   90.00
#
_symmetry.space_group_name_H-M   'P 1'
#
loop_
_entity.id
_entity.type
_entity.pdbx_description
1 polymer ?
#
loop_
_entity_poly.entity_id
_entity_poly.type
_entity_poly.pdbx_seq_one_letter_code
_entity_poly.pdbx_strand_id
1 'polypeptide(L)'
;MNGLAWTSVGGEMLPIEVAVMDGTGKIQLTGSLGDVMKESASAALTCIRTRAEQLGIAPDFYAKKDIHIHAPEGAVPKDGPSAGIAMATAITSALCKAPVLHSVAMTGEITLQGRVLPIGGLREKSMAAYRSGIKTVIIPEANVPDLAEVDRVVREHVEFVPVRRIDEVLPRAIPSLSGSGRTEEPEVRMPVGQQQRVMPALRQ
;
A
#
# COMPACT_ATOMS: atom_id res chain seq x y z
N MET A 1 0.44 -1.25 12.12
CA MET A 1 1.01 -1.58 10.78
C MET A 1 2.48 -1.17 10.73
N ASN A 2 3.33 -2.01 10.16
CA ASN A 2 4.77 -1.72 10.08
C ASN A 2 5.10 -1.03 8.76
N GLY A 3 5.32 0.29 8.80
CA GLY A 3 5.97 1.05 7.74
C GLY A 3 7.49 0.98 7.88
N LEU A 4 8.20 1.53 6.91
CA LEU A 4 9.66 1.61 6.87
C LEU A 4 10.10 3.04 6.55
N ALA A 5 11.03 3.55 7.33
CA ALA A 5 11.67 4.85 7.14
C ALA A 5 13.19 4.69 6.98
N TRP A 6 13.85 5.74 6.53
CA TRP A 6 15.30 5.81 6.51
C TRP A 6 15.77 7.24 6.86
N THR A 7 16.92 7.31 7.47
CA THR A 7 17.60 8.55 7.84
C THR A 7 19.05 8.49 7.40
N SER A 8 19.80 9.56 7.62
CA SER A 8 21.25 9.60 7.35
C SER A 8 22.07 8.57 8.15
N VAL A 9 21.47 8.00 9.20
CA VAL A 9 22.13 7.00 10.05
C VAL A 9 21.63 5.57 9.81
N GLY A 10 20.68 5.37 8.90
CA GLY A 10 20.20 4.04 8.52
C GLY A 10 18.69 3.94 8.39
N GLY A 11 18.21 2.71 8.24
CA GLY A 11 16.79 2.40 8.18
C GLY A 11 16.18 2.19 9.56
N GLU A 12 14.89 2.48 9.68
CA GLU A 12 14.10 2.34 10.90
C GLU A 12 12.73 1.75 10.60
N MET A 13 12.18 1.02 11.57
CA MET A 13 10.77 0.65 11.55
C MET A 13 9.93 1.89 11.83
N LEU A 14 8.83 2.04 11.10
CA LEU A 14 7.85 3.11 11.29
C LEU A 14 6.51 2.48 11.66
N PRO A 15 6.25 2.19 12.93
CA PRO A 15 4.95 1.70 13.35
C PRO A 15 3.89 2.77 13.11
N ILE A 16 2.74 2.33 12.57
CA ILE A 16 1.57 3.19 12.32
C ILE A 16 0.38 2.57 13.01
N GLU A 17 -0.22 3.33 13.91
CA GLU A 17 -1.42 3.00 14.65
C GLU A 17 -2.60 3.82 14.13
N VAL A 18 -3.76 3.20 14.03
CA VAL A 18 -5.00 3.88 13.63
C VAL A 18 -6.11 3.48 14.59
N ALA A 19 -6.76 4.49 15.16
CA ALA A 19 -7.97 4.35 15.94
C ALA A 19 -9.15 4.95 15.17
N VAL A 20 -10.28 4.24 15.16
CA VAL A 20 -11.52 4.67 14.55
C VAL A 20 -12.61 4.73 15.63
N MET A 21 -13.24 5.87 15.76
CA MET A 21 -14.24 6.16 16.77
C MET A 21 -15.52 6.72 16.13
N ASP A 22 -16.66 6.62 16.81
CA ASP A 22 -17.85 7.37 16.41
C ASP A 22 -17.58 8.86 16.53
N GLY A 23 -17.98 9.63 15.53
CA GLY A 23 -17.66 11.05 15.49
C GLY A 23 -18.31 11.78 14.32
N THR A 24 -17.65 12.79 13.83
CA THR A 24 -18.17 13.74 12.82
C THR A 24 -17.28 13.85 11.58
N GLY A 25 -16.33 12.92 11.39
CA GLY A 25 -15.39 12.92 10.27
C GLY A 25 -14.08 13.64 10.57
N LYS A 26 -13.74 13.83 11.85
CA LYS A 26 -12.49 14.49 12.24
C LYS A 26 -11.31 13.57 11.99
N ILE A 27 -10.25 14.12 11.38
CA ILE A 27 -8.98 13.43 11.19
C ILE A 27 -7.93 14.04 12.14
N GLN A 28 -7.30 13.18 12.93
CA GLN A 28 -6.20 13.56 13.82
C GLN A 28 -4.92 12.86 13.38
N LEU A 29 -3.83 13.61 13.33
CA LEU A 29 -2.51 13.12 12.97
C LEU A 29 -1.54 13.48 14.08
N THR A 30 -0.87 12.50 14.66
CA THR A 30 0.11 12.71 15.76
C THR A 30 1.37 11.85 15.55
N GLY A 31 2.46 12.21 16.22
CA GLY A 31 3.74 11.50 16.13
C GLY A 31 4.85 12.30 15.46
N SER A 32 4.79 13.65 15.56
CA SER A 32 5.79 14.55 14.95
C SER A 32 5.92 14.38 13.43
N LEU A 33 4.76 14.30 12.75
CA LEU A 33 4.68 14.13 11.30
C LEU A 33 4.93 15.48 10.61
N GLY A 34 5.85 15.50 9.65
CA GLY A 34 6.08 16.61 8.74
C GLY A 34 4.94 16.78 7.73
N ASP A 35 5.01 17.84 6.94
CA ASP A 35 3.88 18.21 6.07
C ASP A 35 3.68 17.23 4.92
N VAL A 36 4.77 16.69 4.32
CA VAL A 36 4.68 15.68 3.27
C VAL A 36 4.02 14.40 3.79
N MET A 37 4.34 13.99 5.02
CA MET A 37 3.73 12.80 5.62
C MET A 37 2.25 13.02 5.97
N LYS A 38 1.84 14.23 6.36
CA LYS A 38 0.43 14.60 6.56
C LYS A 38 -0.36 14.57 5.25
N GLU A 39 0.23 15.07 4.16
CA GLU A 39 -0.36 14.96 2.82
C GLU A 39 -0.50 13.50 2.40
N SER A 40 0.51 12.68 2.65
CA SER A 40 0.46 11.24 2.38
C SER A 40 -0.67 10.53 3.15
N ALA A 41 -0.89 10.89 4.42
CA ALA A 41 -2.00 10.39 5.21
C ALA A 41 -3.36 10.79 4.61
N SER A 42 -3.48 12.03 4.15
CA SER A 42 -4.69 12.54 3.49
C SER A 42 -4.96 11.83 2.16
N ALA A 43 -3.91 11.59 1.36
CA ALA A 43 -4.00 10.83 0.12
C ALA A 43 -4.41 9.37 0.37
N ALA A 44 -3.83 8.72 1.39
CA ALA A 44 -4.17 7.37 1.81
C ALA A 44 -5.66 7.26 2.21
N LEU A 45 -6.14 8.19 3.04
CA LEU A 45 -7.54 8.21 3.45
C LEU A 45 -8.49 8.39 2.25
N THR A 46 -8.18 9.32 1.34
CA THR A 46 -8.96 9.54 0.13
C THR A 46 -8.99 8.29 -0.75
N CYS A 47 -7.83 7.64 -0.92
CA CYS A 47 -7.72 6.40 -1.69
C CYS A 47 -8.62 5.28 -1.11
N ILE A 48 -8.65 5.12 0.21
CA ILE A 48 -9.51 4.12 0.86
C ILE A 48 -10.98 4.52 0.78
N ARG A 49 -11.29 5.79 0.92
CA ARG A 49 -12.65 6.29 0.77
C ARG A 49 -13.25 5.97 -0.60
N THR A 50 -12.47 6.09 -1.67
CA THR A 50 -12.92 5.74 -3.04
C THR A 50 -13.14 4.23 -3.24
N ARG A 51 -12.65 3.40 -2.31
CA ARG A 51 -12.76 1.93 -2.31
C ARG A 51 -13.67 1.38 -1.22
N ALA A 52 -14.34 2.25 -0.48
CA ALA A 52 -15.13 1.87 0.69
C ALA A 52 -16.12 0.73 0.37
N GLU A 53 -16.87 0.84 -0.71
CA GLU A 53 -17.83 -0.18 -1.14
C GLU A 53 -17.17 -1.53 -1.41
N GLN A 54 -16.06 -1.56 -2.15
CA GLN A 54 -15.30 -2.77 -2.48
C GLN A 54 -14.70 -3.45 -1.23
N LEU A 55 -14.40 -2.65 -0.21
CA LEU A 55 -13.83 -3.11 1.05
C LEU A 55 -14.90 -3.46 2.10
N GLY A 56 -16.18 -3.31 1.77
CA GLY A 56 -17.28 -3.51 2.73
C GLY A 56 -17.33 -2.47 3.85
N ILE A 57 -16.72 -1.30 3.62
CA ILE A 57 -16.74 -0.17 4.54
C ILE A 57 -17.97 0.68 4.25
N ALA A 58 -18.68 1.13 5.30
CA ALA A 58 -19.83 2.01 5.16
C ALA A 58 -19.45 3.27 4.36
N PRO A 59 -20.15 3.61 3.25
CA PRO A 59 -19.74 4.67 2.36
C PRO A 59 -19.77 6.07 3.01
N ASP A 60 -20.49 6.21 4.10
CA ASP A 60 -20.60 7.45 4.88
C ASP A 60 -19.67 7.52 6.10
N PHE A 61 -18.71 6.59 6.21
CA PHE A 61 -17.80 6.54 7.36
C PHE A 61 -17.07 7.87 7.59
N TYR A 62 -16.74 8.57 6.52
CA TYR A 62 -16.04 9.86 6.57
C TYR A 62 -16.83 10.98 7.26
N ALA A 63 -18.14 10.82 7.42
CA ALA A 63 -19.01 11.78 8.11
C ALA A 63 -19.44 11.29 9.51
N LYS A 64 -19.23 10.01 9.83
CA LYS A 64 -19.71 9.35 11.06
C LYS A 64 -18.59 8.78 11.93
N LYS A 65 -17.35 8.75 11.44
CA LYS A 65 -16.21 8.23 12.19
C LYS A 65 -15.11 9.29 12.26
N ASP A 66 -14.58 9.48 13.45
CA ASP A 66 -13.32 10.17 13.64
C ASP A 66 -12.17 9.16 13.51
N ILE A 67 -11.10 9.56 12.84
CA ILE A 67 -9.94 8.71 12.59
C ILE A 67 -8.69 9.38 13.15
N HIS A 68 -8.01 8.67 14.03
CA HIS A 68 -6.74 9.12 14.59
C HIS A 68 -5.62 8.23 14.07
N ILE A 69 -4.67 8.83 13.34
CA ILE A 69 -3.46 8.16 12.85
C ILE A 69 -2.30 8.64 13.72
N HIS A 70 -1.59 7.69 14.31
CA HIS A 70 -0.47 7.96 15.19
C HIS A 70 0.78 7.19 14.73
N ALA A 71 1.91 7.89 14.64
CA ALA A 71 3.21 7.25 14.50
C ALA A 71 3.96 7.42 15.82
N PRO A 72 4.14 6.37 16.63
CA PRO A 72 4.87 6.42 17.91
C PRO A 72 6.28 7.00 17.79
N GLU A 73 6.91 7.28 18.93
CA GLU A 73 8.22 7.94 19.04
C GLU A 73 8.19 9.39 18.53
N GLY A 74 7.27 10.18 19.09
CA GLY A 74 7.03 11.58 18.70
C GLY A 74 8.21 12.53 18.91
N ALA A 75 9.26 12.11 19.64
CA ALA A 75 10.50 12.88 19.80
C ALA A 75 11.34 12.90 18.51
N VAL A 76 11.14 11.95 17.61
CA VAL A 76 11.85 11.85 16.33
C VAL A 76 10.94 12.39 15.21
N PRO A 77 11.30 13.52 14.57
CA PRO A 77 10.55 14.04 13.43
C PRO A 77 10.53 13.03 12.29
N LYS A 78 9.34 12.84 11.69
CA LYS A 78 9.12 11.90 10.58
C LYS A 78 8.51 12.66 9.41
N ASP A 79 9.12 12.56 8.24
CA ASP A 79 8.57 13.17 7.03
C ASP A 79 8.84 12.31 5.79
N GLY A 80 8.06 12.56 4.73
CA GLY A 80 8.20 11.88 3.46
C GLY A 80 6.95 11.09 3.03
N PRO A 81 6.80 10.82 1.74
CA PRO A 81 5.60 10.20 1.16
C PRO A 81 5.60 8.67 1.25
N SER A 82 6.72 8.02 1.58
CA SER A 82 6.93 6.58 1.44
C SER A 82 6.14 5.70 2.42
N ALA A 83 5.43 6.30 3.38
CA ALA A 83 4.53 5.62 4.31
C ALA A 83 3.09 5.49 3.79
N GLY A 84 2.79 5.97 2.59
CA GLY A 84 1.43 6.05 2.05
C GLY A 84 0.68 4.73 2.03
N ILE A 85 1.29 3.66 1.51
CA ILE A 85 0.64 2.34 1.49
C ILE A 85 0.48 1.74 2.89
N ALA A 86 1.40 2.03 3.80
CA ALA A 86 1.32 1.57 5.19
C ALA A 86 0.17 2.28 5.94
N MET A 87 0.00 3.59 5.72
CA MET A 87 -1.13 4.35 6.26
C MET A 87 -2.46 3.87 5.68
N ALA A 88 -2.56 3.67 4.37
CA ALA A 88 -3.75 3.14 3.72
C ALA A 88 -4.13 1.76 4.28
N THR A 89 -3.15 0.87 4.47
CA THR A 89 -3.37 -0.46 5.04
C THR A 89 -3.82 -0.39 6.49
N ALA A 90 -3.21 0.49 7.30
CA ALA A 90 -3.60 0.69 8.69
C ALA A 90 -5.04 1.25 8.83
N ILE A 91 -5.40 2.23 8.00
CA ILE A 91 -6.75 2.77 7.92
C ILE A 91 -7.76 1.68 7.55
N THR A 92 -7.46 0.89 6.52
CA THR A 92 -8.32 -0.21 6.07
C THR A 92 -8.50 -1.25 7.18
N SER A 93 -7.41 -1.66 7.81
CA SER A 93 -7.43 -2.60 8.93
C SER A 93 -8.36 -2.13 10.07
N ALA A 94 -8.24 -0.87 10.46
CA ALA A 94 -9.06 -0.28 11.53
C ALA A 94 -10.55 -0.17 11.14
N LEU A 95 -10.85 0.27 9.93
CA LEU A 95 -12.23 0.40 9.43
C LEU A 95 -12.91 -0.95 9.23
N CYS A 96 -12.19 -1.94 8.72
CA CYS A 96 -12.69 -3.31 8.50
C CYS A 96 -12.62 -4.18 9.78
N LYS A 97 -12.01 -3.69 10.86
CA LYS A 97 -11.71 -4.46 12.09
C LYS A 97 -10.97 -5.78 11.78
N ALA A 98 -10.08 -5.73 10.82
CA ALA A 98 -9.35 -6.86 10.29
C ALA A 98 -7.85 -6.74 10.62
N PRO A 99 -7.24 -7.70 11.34
CA PRO A 99 -5.86 -7.58 11.78
C PRO A 99 -4.87 -7.66 10.61
N VAL A 100 -3.81 -6.87 10.70
CA VAL A 100 -2.67 -6.92 9.79
C VAL A 100 -1.68 -7.98 10.27
N LEU A 101 -1.05 -8.68 9.34
CA LEU A 101 0.04 -9.61 9.66
C LEU A 101 1.24 -8.86 10.27
N HIS A 102 1.64 -9.23 11.48
CA HIS A 102 2.78 -8.60 12.17
C HIS A 102 4.13 -8.87 11.50
N SER A 103 4.23 -9.95 10.73
CA SER A 103 5.44 -10.33 9.99
C SER A 103 5.63 -9.57 8.67
N VAL A 104 4.67 -8.70 8.32
CA VAL A 104 4.71 -7.89 7.10
C VAL A 104 5.09 -6.45 7.43
N ALA A 105 6.02 -5.91 6.66
CA ALA A 105 6.30 -4.48 6.57
C ALA A 105 6.12 -3.99 5.14
N MET A 106 6.00 -2.70 4.96
CA MET A 106 5.83 -2.12 3.64
C MET A 106 6.38 -0.70 3.52
N THR A 107 6.67 -0.32 2.30
CA THR A 107 7.03 1.05 1.94
C THR A 107 6.53 1.34 0.52
N GLY A 108 6.03 2.54 0.30
CA GLY A 108 5.50 2.98 -0.99
C GLY A 108 4.71 4.26 -0.84
N GLU A 109 4.89 5.19 -1.77
CA GLU A 109 4.00 6.33 -1.90
C GLU A 109 2.69 5.89 -2.54
N ILE A 110 1.57 6.50 -2.16
CA ILE A 110 0.25 6.17 -2.68
C ILE A 110 -0.37 7.36 -3.41
N THR A 111 -0.99 7.10 -4.57
CA THR A 111 -1.82 8.10 -5.25
C THR A 111 -3.29 7.95 -4.85
N LEU A 112 -4.11 8.98 -5.13
CA LEU A 112 -5.57 8.93 -4.89
C LEU A 112 -6.24 7.76 -5.61
N GLN A 113 -5.70 7.35 -6.76
CA GLN A 113 -6.19 6.22 -7.56
C GLN A 113 -5.62 4.86 -7.12
N GLY A 114 -4.82 4.83 -6.04
CA GLY A 114 -4.26 3.61 -5.48
C GLY A 114 -3.03 3.06 -6.20
N ARG A 115 -2.37 3.82 -7.06
CA ARG A 115 -1.06 3.44 -7.62
C ARG A 115 0.00 3.54 -6.54
N VAL A 116 0.92 2.61 -6.55
CA VAL A 116 2.09 2.59 -5.65
C VAL A 116 3.29 3.15 -6.42
N LEU A 117 3.85 4.24 -5.91
CA LEU A 117 4.97 4.94 -6.53
C LEU A 117 6.30 4.57 -5.83
N PRO A 118 7.44 4.69 -6.55
CA PRO A 118 8.74 4.32 -6.05
C PRO A 118 9.20 5.18 -4.86
N ILE A 119 10.12 4.63 -4.09
CA ILE A 119 10.69 5.23 -2.88
C ILE A 119 12.21 5.21 -2.91
N GLY A 120 12.84 5.99 -2.05
CA GLY A 120 14.27 5.92 -1.78
C GLY A 120 14.62 5.10 -0.55
N GLY A 121 15.90 4.72 -0.44
CA GLY A 121 16.45 4.05 0.74
C GLY A 121 15.97 2.60 0.93
N LEU A 122 15.71 1.86 -0.17
CA LEU A 122 15.23 0.48 -0.05
C LEU A 122 16.23 -0.40 0.70
N ARG A 123 17.54 -0.21 0.49
CA ARG A 123 18.60 -0.95 1.17
C ARG A 123 18.51 -0.78 2.69
N GLU A 124 18.46 0.45 3.16
CA GLU A 124 18.40 0.79 4.60
C GLU A 124 17.10 0.30 5.23
N LYS A 125 15.98 0.53 4.56
CA LYS A 125 14.64 0.08 4.97
C LYS A 125 14.57 -1.44 5.10
N SER A 126 15.13 -2.17 4.14
CA SER A 126 15.16 -3.63 4.14
C SER A 126 16.00 -4.19 5.30
N MET A 127 17.13 -3.55 5.59
CA MET A 127 17.98 -3.93 6.72
C MET A 127 17.24 -3.72 8.06
N ALA A 128 16.49 -2.62 8.21
CA ALA A 128 15.67 -2.40 9.40
C ALA A 128 14.58 -3.48 9.56
N ALA A 129 13.88 -3.82 8.48
CA ALA A 129 12.90 -4.89 8.48
C ALA A 129 13.52 -6.24 8.90
N TYR A 130 14.65 -6.60 8.32
CA TYR A 130 15.38 -7.83 8.67
C TYR A 130 15.77 -7.88 10.16
N ARG A 131 16.37 -6.80 10.68
CA ARG A 131 16.75 -6.71 12.09
C ARG A 131 15.56 -6.82 13.04
N SER A 132 14.38 -6.37 12.61
CA SER A 132 13.13 -6.45 13.36
C SER A 132 12.39 -7.78 13.20
N GLY A 133 12.97 -8.76 12.50
CA GLY A 133 12.40 -10.09 12.32
C GLY A 133 11.25 -10.15 11.32
N ILE A 134 11.07 -9.11 10.50
CA ILE A 134 10.07 -9.09 9.41
C ILE A 134 10.40 -10.18 8.39
N LYS A 135 9.39 -10.86 7.90
CA LYS A 135 9.52 -11.95 6.93
C LYS A 135 9.19 -11.52 5.52
N THR A 136 8.27 -10.58 5.36
CA THR A 136 7.79 -10.11 4.06
C THR A 136 7.82 -8.59 4.01
N VAL A 137 8.44 -8.03 2.98
CA VAL A 137 8.45 -6.59 2.71
C VAL A 137 7.75 -6.32 1.39
N ILE A 138 6.64 -5.59 1.44
CA ILE A 138 5.92 -5.13 0.25
C ILE A 138 6.59 -3.84 -0.25
N ILE A 139 6.98 -3.83 -1.52
CA ILE A 139 7.71 -2.74 -2.16
C ILE A 139 7.02 -2.31 -3.46
N PRO A 140 7.23 -1.08 -3.92
CA PRO A 140 6.81 -0.68 -5.26
C PRO A 140 7.53 -1.53 -6.33
N GLU A 141 6.80 -1.95 -7.38
CA GLU A 141 7.43 -2.71 -8.49
C GLU A 141 8.57 -1.92 -9.13
N ALA A 142 8.46 -0.62 -9.22
CA ALA A 142 9.51 0.24 -9.76
C ALA A 142 10.84 0.18 -8.98
N ASN A 143 10.81 -0.29 -7.72
CA ASN A 143 12.02 -0.49 -6.90
C ASN A 143 12.62 -1.92 -7.02
N VAL A 144 12.11 -2.79 -7.88
CA VAL A 144 12.71 -4.12 -8.10
C VAL A 144 14.18 -4.05 -8.52
N PRO A 145 14.62 -3.11 -9.38
CA PRO A 145 16.04 -2.96 -9.70
C PRO A 145 16.92 -2.66 -8.48
N ASP A 146 16.39 -1.93 -7.49
CA ASP A 146 17.14 -1.54 -6.28
C ASP A 146 17.42 -2.73 -5.36
N LEU A 147 16.75 -3.87 -5.56
CA LEU A 147 17.05 -5.12 -4.84
C LEU A 147 18.48 -5.60 -5.08
N ALA A 148 19.11 -5.19 -6.16
CA ALA A 148 20.52 -5.49 -6.42
C ALA A 148 21.46 -4.87 -5.36
N GLU A 149 21.05 -3.73 -4.77
CA GLU A 149 21.82 -3.02 -3.73
C GLU A 149 21.53 -3.54 -2.32
N VAL A 150 20.48 -4.33 -2.14
CA VAL A 150 20.12 -4.91 -0.83
C VAL A 150 21.11 -6.00 -0.46
N ASP A 151 21.56 -5.99 0.79
CA ASP A 151 22.52 -6.96 1.31
C ASP A 151 22.05 -8.41 1.09
N ARG A 152 22.95 -9.29 0.71
CA ARG A 152 22.66 -10.69 0.40
C ARG A 152 21.93 -11.40 1.57
N VAL A 153 22.38 -11.19 2.79
CA VAL A 153 21.75 -11.79 3.99
C VAL A 153 20.28 -11.38 4.13
N VAL A 154 19.94 -10.14 3.80
CA VAL A 154 18.56 -9.66 3.84
C VAL A 154 17.73 -10.35 2.75
N ARG A 155 18.24 -10.44 1.52
CA ARG A 155 17.55 -11.10 0.39
C ARG A 155 17.33 -12.60 0.61
N GLU A 156 18.16 -13.26 1.41
CA GLU A 156 18.01 -14.67 1.74
C GLU A 156 16.97 -14.95 2.85
N HIS A 157 16.61 -13.93 3.65
CA HIS A 157 15.75 -14.09 4.83
C HIS A 157 14.44 -13.30 4.76
N VAL A 158 14.34 -12.34 3.86
CA VAL A 158 13.16 -11.49 3.67
C VAL A 158 12.62 -11.71 2.27
N GLU A 159 11.34 -12.05 2.19
CA GLU A 159 10.59 -12.10 0.94
C GLU A 159 10.22 -10.67 0.51
N PHE A 160 10.59 -10.28 -0.69
CA PHE A 160 10.18 -9.01 -1.29
C PHE A 160 9.01 -9.22 -2.23
N VAL A 161 7.92 -8.50 -1.99
CA VAL A 161 6.69 -8.58 -2.78
C VAL A 161 6.50 -7.28 -3.55
N PRO A 162 6.83 -7.24 -4.85
CA PRO A 162 6.57 -6.08 -5.69
C PRO A 162 5.08 -5.88 -5.93
N VAL A 163 4.63 -4.63 -5.89
CA VAL A 163 3.23 -4.25 -6.15
C VAL A 163 3.14 -2.96 -6.96
N ARG A 164 2.07 -2.83 -7.74
CA ARG A 164 1.74 -1.64 -8.52
C ARG A 164 0.59 -0.84 -7.92
N ARG A 165 -0.29 -1.50 -7.18
CA ARG A 165 -1.54 -0.94 -6.68
C ARG A 165 -1.82 -1.37 -5.24
N ILE A 166 -2.57 -0.52 -4.54
CA ILE A 166 -3.03 -0.80 -3.17
C ILE A 166 -3.89 -2.07 -3.10
N ASP A 167 -4.63 -2.36 -4.16
CA ASP A 167 -5.49 -3.52 -4.27
C ASP A 167 -4.70 -4.86 -4.23
N GLU A 168 -3.39 -4.81 -4.54
CA GLU A 168 -2.46 -5.93 -4.39
C GLU A 168 -1.84 -5.98 -2.98
N VAL A 169 -1.74 -4.84 -2.30
CA VAL A 169 -1.16 -4.73 -0.95
C VAL A 169 -2.10 -5.29 0.10
N LEU A 170 -3.37 -4.85 0.07
CA LEU A 170 -4.35 -5.13 1.12
C LEU A 170 -4.55 -6.63 1.39
N PRO A 171 -4.79 -7.51 0.39
CA PRO A 171 -4.99 -8.93 0.66
C PRO A 171 -3.73 -9.65 1.15
N ARG A 172 -2.54 -9.12 0.85
CA ARG A 172 -1.27 -9.66 1.35
C ARG A 172 -1.00 -9.29 2.80
N ALA A 173 -1.39 -8.08 3.19
CA ALA A 173 -1.20 -7.59 4.55
C ALA A 173 -2.36 -7.96 5.49
N ILE A 174 -3.57 -8.10 4.96
CA ILE A 174 -4.82 -8.38 5.69
C ILE A 174 -5.49 -9.61 5.05
N PRO A 175 -5.13 -10.84 5.44
CA PRO A 175 -5.61 -12.05 4.78
C PRO A 175 -7.12 -12.23 4.75
N SER A 176 -7.84 -11.69 5.74
CA SER A 176 -9.30 -11.74 5.77
C SER A 176 -9.97 -10.99 4.61
N LEU A 177 -9.26 -10.10 3.92
CA LEU A 177 -9.75 -9.40 2.73
C LEU A 177 -9.50 -10.18 1.43
N SER A 178 -8.76 -11.29 1.47
CA SER A 178 -8.43 -12.10 0.28
C SER A 178 -9.64 -12.81 -0.34
N GLY A 179 -10.79 -12.86 0.36
CA GLY A 179 -12.01 -13.54 -0.10
C GLY A 179 -13.11 -12.63 -0.64
N SER A 180 -12.98 -11.31 -0.56
CA SER A 180 -14.09 -10.37 -0.77
C SER A 180 -14.06 -9.59 -2.09
N GLY A 181 -13.23 -9.98 -3.07
CA GLY A 181 -13.15 -9.17 -4.29
C GLY A 181 -12.39 -9.79 -5.45
N ARG A 182 -12.86 -10.92 -6.00
CA ARG A 182 -12.60 -11.20 -7.41
C ARG A 182 -13.63 -10.46 -8.24
N THR A 183 -13.41 -9.19 -8.52
CA THR A 183 -13.87 -8.63 -9.78
C THR A 183 -12.91 -9.14 -10.84
N GLU A 184 -13.34 -10.15 -11.59
CA GLU A 184 -12.74 -10.49 -12.87
C GLU A 184 -12.67 -9.20 -13.68
N GLU A 185 -11.46 -8.80 -14.10
CA GLU A 185 -11.35 -7.79 -15.15
C GLU A 185 -12.19 -8.29 -16.33
N PRO A 186 -13.06 -7.47 -16.91
CA PRO A 186 -13.78 -7.87 -18.09
C PRO A 186 -12.74 -8.16 -19.18
N GLU A 187 -12.64 -9.43 -19.56
CA GLU A 187 -11.85 -9.88 -20.70
C GLU A 187 -12.35 -9.10 -21.92
N VAL A 188 -11.57 -8.12 -22.35
CA VAL A 188 -11.88 -7.37 -23.60
C VAL A 188 -11.71 -8.34 -24.74
N ARG A 189 -12.80 -9.04 -25.09
CA ARG A 189 -12.86 -9.85 -26.31
C ARG A 189 -12.79 -8.90 -27.48
N MET A 190 -11.63 -8.80 -28.09
CA MET A 190 -11.48 -8.16 -29.38
C MET A 190 -12.40 -8.86 -30.38
N PRO A 191 -13.21 -8.15 -31.16
CA PRO A 191 -14.04 -8.78 -32.17
C PRO A 191 -13.14 -9.45 -33.23
N VAL A 192 -13.33 -10.74 -33.41
CA VAL A 192 -12.65 -11.52 -34.44
C VAL A 192 -12.99 -10.89 -35.80
N GLY A 193 -11.98 -10.33 -36.47
CA GLY A 193 -12.11 -9.70 -37.76
C GLY A 193 -12.73 -10.63 -38.76
N GLN A 194 -13.71 -10.13 -39.53
CA GLN A 194 -14.34 -10.79 -40.65
C GLN A 194 -13.27 -11.24 -41.64
N GLN A 195 -13.12 -12.52 -41.80
CA GLN A 195 -12.37 -13.12 -42.93
C GLN A 195 -13.01 -12.68 -44.24
N GLN A 196 -12.34 -11.79 -44.96
CA GLN A 196 -12.69 -11.50 -46.36
C GLN A 196 -12.51 -12.77 -47.15
N ARG A 197 -13.63 -13.32 -47.70
CA ARG A 197 -13.62 -14.36 -48.72
C ARG A 197 -12.96 -13.81 -49.97
N VAL A 198 -11.77 -14.28 -50.26
CA VAL A 198 -11.15 -14.09 -51.59
C VAL A 198 -11.87 -15.00 -52.58
N MET A 199 -12.56 -14.38 -53.53
CA MET A 199 -13.13 -15.10 -54.67
C MET A 199 -12.01 -15.47 -55.65
N PRO A 200 -11.99 -16.70 -56.24
CA PRO A 200 -11.00 -17.05 -57.23
C PRO A 200 -11.34 -16.39 -58.57
N ALA A 201 -10.32 -15.81 -59.21
CA ALA A 201 -10.41 -15.23 -60.54
C ALA A 201 -10.65 -16.32 -61.60
N LEU A 202 -11.70 -16.15 -62.40
CA LEU A 202 -11.97 -16.93 -63.62
C LEU A 202 -10.90 -16.55 -64.68
N ARG A 203 -10.22 -17.57 -65.19
CA ARG A 203 -9.39 -17.47 -66.41
C ARG A 203 -10.30 -17.46 -67.63
N GLN A 204 -10.08 -16.53 -68.52
CA GLN A 204 -10.23 -16.67 -69.97
C GLN A 204 -8.90 -16.26 -70.60
#